data_9ae250d85cf5e94e42276e9ffc1d7b46
#
_entry.id   9ae250d85cf5e94e42276e9ffc1d7b46
#
_cell.length_a   1.000
_cell.length_b   1.000
_cell.length_c   1.000
_cell.angle_alpha   90.00
_cell.angle_beta   90.00
_cell.angle_gamma   90.00
#
_symmetry.space_group_name_H-M   'P 1'
#
loop_
_entity.id
_entity.type
_entity.pdbx_description
1 polymer ?
#
loop_
_entity_poly.entity_id
_entity_poly.type
_entity_poly.pdbx_seq_one_letter_code
_entity_poly.pdbx_strand_id
1 'polypeptide(L)'
;MGAKGKLLDVLTVGSLFLIWYGSNIYFNIFNKQVLSVFPHPLMCTWVHLLVSSFLAVGLWVLRVKKAPAVTPRIIDIIFPLSILHLVGFYTTNASLGAVAVSLTHTIKSMEPFFTVAISWVLMGARPAKRVLFSLMPVVAGVVVASATDISFNWAGFNAAMLSNVAFQTRNVLSKKAMFRASYDSLEGGNDLARLDEVNIFSLMSIGACVLMTPMLLTELPSALAHSGGIQAWMPEAVWMKTLAAGVCRCVLTSSLHARFQCNYYHAHTYL
;
A
#
# COMPACT_ATOMS: atom_id res chain seq x y z
N MET A 1 16.21 -27.81 12.82
CA MET A 1 16.77 -26.44 12.89
C MET A 1 17.16 -26.16 14.33
N GLY A 2 18.47 -25.89 14.62
CA GLY A 2 18.95 -25.66 15.99
C GLY A 2 18.46 -24.31 16.55
N ALA A 3 18.49 -24.15 17.88
CA ALA A 3 18.06 -22.93 18.58
C ALA A 3 18.72 -21.64 18.04
N LYS A 4 19.98 -21.72 17.60
CA LYS A 4 20.68 -20.60 16.94
C LYS A 4 20.06 -20.15 15.63
N GLY A 5 19.50 -21.07 14.81
CA GLY A 5 18.80 -20.71 13.56
C GLY A 5 17.51 -19.97 13.84
N LYS A 6 16.70 -20.43 14.80
CA LYS A 6 15.47 -19.75 15.20
C LYS A 6 15.71 -18.35 15.76
N LEU A 7 16.78 -18.16 16.54
CA LEU A 7 17.14 -16.83 17.07
C LEU A 7 17.54 -15.88 15.94
N LEU A 8 18.33 -16.34 14.97
CA LEU A 8 18.75 -15.52 13.84
C LEU A 8 17.54 -15.10 12.98
N ASP A 9 16.60 -16.01 12.75
CA ASP A 9 15.35 -15.71 12.03
C ASP A 9 14.51 -14.67 12.76
N VAL A 10 14.35 -14.79 14.08
CA VAL A 10 13.61 -13.81 14.88
C VAL A 10 14.29 -12.44 14.86
N LEU A 11 15.62 -12.39 15.01
CA LEU A 11 16.37 -11.13 14.93
C LEU A 11 16.27 -10.48 13.54
N THR A 12 16.36 -11.27 12.48
CA THR A 12 16.23 -10.78 11.09
C THR A 12 14.83 -10.22 10.83
N VAL A 13 13.79 -10.95 11.24
CA VAL A 13 12.40 -10.49 11.07
C VAL A 13 12.14 -9.25 11.93
N GLY A 14 12.62 -9.23 13.18
CA GLY A 14 12.47 -8.09 14.08
C GLY A 14 13.16 -6.82 13.54
N SER A 15 14.40 -6.95 13.05
CA SER A 15 15.13 -5.80 12.48
C SER A 15 14.46 -5.26 11.21
N LEU A 16 13.99 -6.13 10.32
CA LEU A 16 13.24 -5.73 9.14
C LEU A 16 11.93 -5.02 9.51
N PHE A 17 11.23 -5.49 10.55
CA PHE A 17 10.02 -4.85 11.04
C PHE A 17 10.29 -3.44 11.60
N LEU A 18 11.36 -3.27 12.39
CA LEU A 18 11.75 -1.97 12.93
C LEU A 18 12.11 -0.97 11.81
N ILE A 19 12.87 -1.43 10.81
CA ILE A 19 13.22 -0.60 9.65
C ILE A 19 11.95 -0.21 8.87
N TRP A 20 11.04 -1.15 8.64
CA TRP A 20 9.77 -0.88 7.96
C TRP A 20 8.92 0.14 8.72
N TYR A 21 8.77 -0.05 10.03
CA TYR A 21 7.96 0.83 10.88
C TYR A 21 8.56 2.24 10.94
N GLY A 22 9.87 2.35 11.16
CA GLY A 22 10.58 3.62 11.15
C GLY A 22 10.44 4.36 9.81
N SER A 23 10.60 3.64 8.70
CA SER A 23 10.43 4.23 7.37
C SER A 23 9.01 4.69 7.08
N ASN A 24 7.99 3.96 7.59
CA ASN A 24 6.60 4.42 7.48
C ASN A 24 6.35 5.70 8.27
N ILE A 25 6.92 5.83 9.47
CA ILE A 25 6.80 7.07 10.26
C ILE A 25 7.42 8.24 9.49
N TYR A 26 8.66 8.10 9.01
CA TYR A 26 9.34 9.13 8.23
C TYR A 26 8.55 9.50 6.96
N PHE A 27 8.06 8.50 6.23
CA PHE A 27 7.21 8.72 5.06
C PHE A 27 6.01 9.60 5.40
N ASN A 28 5.26 9.27 6.44
CA ASN A 28 4.03 9.98 6.77
C ASN A 28 4.30 11.42 7.25
N ILE A 29 5.36 11.64 8.02
CA ILE A 29 5.79 12.97 8.46
C ILE A 29 6.17 13.84 7.26
N PHE A 30 7.05 13.32 6.38
CA PHE A 30 7.48 14.07 5.21
C PHE A 30 6.35 14.33 4.22
N ASN A 31 5.48 13.33 4.01
CA ASN A 31 4.33 13.47 3.13
C ASN A 31 3.36 14.55 3.64
N LYS A 32 3.11 14.62 4.95
CA LYS A 32 2.32 15.69 5.55
C LYS A 32 2.97 17.06 5.37
N GLN A 33 4.29 17.17 5.57
CA GLN A 33 5.04 18.41 5.36
C GLN A 33 4.97 18.86 3.89
N VAL A 34 5.04 17.93 2.95
CA VAL A 34 4.87 18.22 1.52
C VAL A 34 3.47 18.74 1.25
N LEU A 35 2.44 18.02 1.69
CA LEU A 35 1.04 18.40 1.47
C LEU A 35 0.63 19.69 2.17
N SER A 36 1.32 20.11 3.24
CA SER A 36 1.06 21.40 3.89
C SER A 36 1.59 22.60 3.10
N VAL A 37 2.67 22.40 2.32
CA VAL A 37 3.26 23.44 1.47
C VAL A 37 2.67 23.39 0.06
N PHE A 38 2.39 22.19 -0.42
CA PHE A 38 1.90 21.90 -1.76
C PHE A 38 0.64 21.03 -1.69
N PRO A 39 -0.56 21.64 -1.56
CA PRO A 39 -1.82 20.94 -1.30
C PRO A 39 -2.39 20.27 -2.56
N HIS A 40 -1.56 19.51 -3.28
CA HIS A 40 -1.93 18.77 -4.50
C HIS A 40 -1.74 17.26 -4.31
N PRO A 41 -2.70 16.55 -3.71
CA PRO A 41 -2.56 15.13 -3.38
C PRO A 41 -2.45 14.22 -4.62
N LEU A 42 -3.02 14.60 -5.77
CA LEU A 42 -2.86 13.85 -7.02
C LEU A 42 -1.39 13.86 -7.47
N MET A 43 -0.76 15.05 -7.51
CA MET A 43 0.66 15.14 -7.91
C MET A 43 1.58 14.40 -6.96
N CYS A 44 1.39 14.55 -5.65
CA CYS A 44 2.17 13.82 -4.66
C CYS A 44 2.01 12.30 -4.84
N THR A 45 0.79 11.83 -5.06
CA THR A 45 0.52 10.40 -5.28
C THR A 45 1.18 9.91 -6.57
N TRP A 46 1.10 10.69 -7.65
CA TRP A 46 1.71 10.32 -8.92
C TRP A 46 3.22 10.19 -8.82
N VAL A 47 3.90 11.13 -8.16
CA VAL A 47 5.36 11.03 -7.93
C VAL A 47 5.72 9.79 -7.11
N HIS A 48 4.96 9.45 -6.07
CA HIS A 48 5.17 8.23 -5.30
C HIS A 48 5.00 6.96 -6.15
N LEU A 49 3.97 6.91 -7.00
CA LEU A 49 3.75 5.78 -7.92
C LEU A 49 4.83 5.70 -9.00
N LEU A 50 5.31 6.85 -9.49
CA LEU A 50 6.40 6.93 -10.46
C LEU A 50 7.69 6.35 -9.87
N VAL A 51 8.08 6.79 -8.66
CA VAL A 51 9.26 6.25 -7.95
C VAL A 51 9.11 4.74 -7.73
N SER A 52 7.92 4.29 -7.31
CA SER A 52 7.61 2.87 -7.14
C SER A 52 7.78 2.08 -8.43
N SER A 53 7.33 2.64 -9.54
CA SER A 53 7.42 2.02 -10.86
C SER A 53 8.88 1.93 -11.33
N PHE A 54 9.67 2.99 -11.14
CA PHE A 54 11.11 2.97 -11.45
C PHE A 54 11.86 1.90 -10.64
N LEU A 55 11.59 1.80 -9.35
CA LEU A 55 12.20 0.77 -8.50
C LEU A 55 11.78 -0.64 -8.92
N ALA A 56 10.52 -0.84 -9.27
CA ALA A 56 10.01 -2.11 -9.79
C ALA A 56 10.71 -2.53 -11.08
N VAL A 57 10.83 -1.61 -12.04
CA VAL A 57 11.57 -1.84 -13.30
C VAL A 57 13.06 -2.08 -13.00
N GLY A 58 13.65 -1.33 -12.08
CA GLY A 58 15.04 -1.51 -11.63
C GLY A 58 15.31 -2.93 -11.11
N LEU A 59 14.40 -3.51 -10.30
CA LEU A 59 14.52 -4.88 -9.82
C LEU A 59 14.55 -5.91 -10.95
N TRP A 60 13.78 -5.67 -12.02
CA TRP A 60 13.76 -6.55 -13.20
C TRP A 60 14.98 -6.36 -14.09
N VAL A 61 15.41 -5.12 -14.33
CA VAL A 61 16.59 -4.80 -15.15
C VAL A 61 17.88 -5.32 -14.49
N LEU A 62 18.01 -5.14 -13.17
CA LEU A 62 19.14 -5.65 -12.39
C LEU A 62 19.06 -7.17 -12.16
N ARG A 63 18.03 -7.85 -12.69
CA ARG A 63 17.80 -9.30 -12.56
C ARG A 63 17.74 -9.81 -11.12
N VAL A 64 17.45 -8.93 -10.15
CA VAL A 64 17.19 -9.32 -8.76
C VAL A 64 15.95 -10.18 -8.67
N LYS A 65 14.95 -9.85 -9.49
CA LYS A 65 13.73 -10.65 -9.72
C LYS A 65 13.52 -10.87 -11.21
N LYS A 66 12.97 -12.04 -11.56
CA LYS A 66 12.56 -12.32 -12.95
C LYS A 66 11.25 -11.59 -13.23
N ALA A 67 11.22 -10.83 -14.30
CA ALA A 67 10.00 -10.18 -14.76
C ALA A 67 8.93 -11.22 -15.10
N PRO A 68 7.65 -11.00 -14.74
CA PRO A 68 6.55 -11.84 -15.20
C PRO A 68 6.31 -11.64 -16.69
N ALA A 69 5.86 -12.67 -17.39
CA ALA A 69 5.36 -12.52 -18.75
C ALA A 69 4.01 -11.79 -18.68
N VAL A 70 3.88 -10.66 -19.34
CA VAL A 70 2.62 -9.90 -19.34
C VAL A 70 1.67 -10.54 -20.35
N THR A 71 0.79 -11.40 -19.88
CA THR A 71 -0.27 -12.03 -20.67
C THR A 71 -1.60 -11.32 -20.47
N PRO A 72 -2.58 -11.41 -21.39
CA PRO A 72 -3.91 -10.82 -21.21
C PRO A 72 -4.56 -11.27 -19.88
N ARG A 73 -4.37 -12.53 -19.48
CA ARG A 73 -4.87 -13.08 -18.22
C ARG A 73 -4.27 -12.36 -16.99
N ILE A 74 -2.99 -11.98 -17.05
CA ILE A 74 -2.33 -11.19 -15.98
C ILE A 74 -2.87 -9.77 -15.97
N ILE A 75 -3.11 -9.16 -17.14
CA ILE A 75 -3.70 -7.82 -17.24
C ILE A 75 -5.08 -7.78 -16.58
N ASP A 76 -5.94 -8.77 -16.83
CA ASP A 76 -7.28 -8.89 -16.24
C ASP A 76 -7.23 -8.97 -14.70
N ILE A 77 -6.20 -9.58 -14.15
CA ILE A 77 -5.98 -9.66 -12.70
C ILE A 77 -5.42 -8.35 -12.15
N ILE A 78 -4.43 -7.77 -12.82
CA ILE A 78 -3.68 -6.60 -12.34
C ILE A 78 -4.47 -5.30 -12.51
N PHE A 79 -5.30 -5.17 -13.53
CA PHE A 79 -6.07 -3.96 -13.79
C PHE A 79 -6.95 -3.53 -12.61
N PRO A 80 -7.84 -4.37 -12.06
CA PRO A 80 -8.64 -3.99 -10.90
C PRO A 80 -7.78 -3.75 -9.65
N LEU A 81 -6.67 -4.47 -9.49
CA LEU A 81 -5.72 -4.24 -8.39
C LEU A 81 -5.04 -2.87 -8.51
N SER A 82 -4.70 -2.44 -9.74
CA SER A 82 -4.11 -1.13 -10.00
C SER A 82 -5.08 0.01 -9.70
N ILE A 83 -6.36 -0.14 -10.02
CA ILE A 83 -7.40 0.84 -9.66
C ILE A 83 -7.53 0.96 -8.14
N LEU A 84 -7.63 -0.15 -7.44
CA LEU A 84 -7.74 -0.16 -5.98
C LEU A 84 -6.47 0.41 -5.31
N HIS A 85 -5.31 0.14 -5.89
CA HIS A 85 -4.03 0.68 -5.43
C HIS A 85 -3.99 2.21 -5.59
N LEU A 86 -4.37 2.72 -6.76
CA LEU A 86 -4.49 4.14 -7.05
C LEU A 86 -5.45 4.83 -6.09
N VAL A 87 -6.68 4.32 -5.97
CA VAL A 87 -7.70 4.88 -5.09
C VAL A 87 -7.21 4.90 -3.64
N GLY A 88 -6.64 3.80 -3.16
CA GLY A 88 -6.11 3.71 -1.80
C GLY A 88 -5.01 4.73 -1.50
N PHE A 89 -4.07 4.94 -2.44
CA PHE A 89 -2.99 5.92 -2.27
C PHE A 89 -3.49 7.36 -2.33
N TYR A 90 -4.29 7.68 -3.33
CA TYR A 90 -4.86 9.01 -3.48
C TYR A 90 -5.68 9.42 -2.26
N THR A 91 -6.59 8.54 -1.82
CA THR A 91 -7.44 8.84 -0.67
C THR A 91 -6.66 8.90 0.64
N THR A 92 -5.57 8.12 0.80
CA THR A 92 -4.65 8.29 1.95
C THR A 92 -4.00 9.68 1.93
N ASN A 93 -3.47 10.12 0.78
CA ASN A 93 -2.84 11.42 0.65
C ASN A 93 -3.85 12.56 0.84
N ALA A 94 -5.06 12.41 0.32
CA ALA A 94 -6.16 13.36 0.55
C ALA A 94 -6.52 13.47 2.04
N SER A 95 -6.59 12.35 2.75
CA SER A 95 -6.80 12.34 4.20
C SER A 95 -5.66 13.05 4.94
N LEU A 96 -4.41 12.70 4.65
CA LEU A 96 -3.23 13.35 5.25
C LEU A 96 -3.16 14.84 4.96
N GLY A 97 -3.67 15.29 3.81
CA GLY A 97 -3.84 16.70 3.50
C GLY A 97 -4.87 17.39 4.40
N ALA A 98 -5.99 16.73 4.68
CA ALA A 98 -7.17 17.31 5.32
C ALA A 98 -7.16 17.26 6.85
N VAL A 99 -6.57 16.23 7.47
CA VAL A 99 -6.60 16.03 8.94
C VAL A 99 -5.19 15.75 9.50
N ALA A 100 -5.07 15.66 10.82
CA ALA A 100 -3.80 15.31 11.47
C ALA A 100 -3.34 13.90 11.06
N VAL A 101 -2.02 13.71 11.01
CA VAL A 101 -1.41 12.38 10.72
C VAL A 101 -1.86 11.33 11.73
N SER A 102 -1.92 11.72 13.03
CA SER A 102 -2.40 10.86 14.12
C SER A 102 -3.81 10.35 13.86
N LEU A 103 -4.74 11.25 13.49
CA LEU A 103 -6.12 10.90 13.20
C LEU A 103 -6.24 9.97 11.98
N THR A 104 -5.53 10.30 10.88
CA THR A 104 -5.49 9.43 9.69
C THR A 104 -5.04 8.01 10.06
N HIS A 105 -3.97 7.86 10.85
CA HIS A 105 -3.47 6.55 11.26
C HIS A 105 -4.37 5.85 12.28
N THR A 106 -5.04 6.58 13.15
CA THR A 106 -6.07 6.02 14.03
C THR A 106 -7.22 5.44 13.23
N ILE A 107 -7.73 6.13 12.22
CA ILE A 107 -8.75 5.62 11.33
C ILE A 107 -8.24 4.39 10.55
N LYS A 108 -6.98 4.43 10.08
CA LYS A 108 -6.36 3.29 9.39
C LYS A 108 -6.15 2.07 10.29
N SER A 109 -6.14 2.19 11.60
CA SER A 109 -6.11 1.04 12.51
C SER A 109 -7.34 0.12 12.40
N MET A 110 -8.41 0.57 11.71
CA MET A 110 -9.56 -0.27 11.34
C MET A 110 -9.26 -1.24 10.16
N GLU A 111 -8.08 -1.24 9.58
CA GLU A 111 -7.70 -2.16 8.49
C GLU A 111 -8.05 -3.63 8.78
N PRO A 112 -7.81 -4.20 9.98
CA PRO A 112 -8.19 -5.59 10.28
C PRO A 112 -9.70 -5.84 10.21
N PHE A 113 -10.52 -4.84 10.60
CA PHE A 113 -11.98 -4.94 10.49
C PHE A 113 -12.40 -5.07 9.02
N PHE A 114 -11.88 -4.22 8.15
CA PHE A 114 -12.15 -4.29 6.71
C PHE A 114 -11.61 -5.56 6.08
N THR A 115 -10.42 -6.03 6.49
CA THR A 115 -9.85 -7.30 6.01
C THR A 115 -10.79 -8.46 6.29
N VAL A 116 -11.31 -8.55 7.51
CA VAL A 116 -12.23 -9.62 7.92
C VAL A 116 -13.54 -9.54 7.14
N ALA A 117 -14.14 -8.34 7.07
CA ALA A 117 -15.41 -8.13 6.35
C ALA A 117 -15.29 -8.46 4.86
N ILE A 118 -14.26 -7.96 4.20
CA ILE A 118 -14.03 -8.16 2.77
C ILE A 118 -13.66 -9.63 2.47
N SER A 119 -12.84 -10.26 3.32
CA SER A 119 -12.50 -11.68 3.17
C SER A 119 -13.75 -12.55 3.30
N TRP A 120 -14.65 -12.21 4.20
CA TRP A 120 -15.92 -12.92 4.32
C TRP A 120 -16.76 -12.79 3.06
N VAL A 121 -16.91 -11.60 2.51
CA VAL A 121 -17.71 -11.33 1.31
C VAL A 121 -17.08 -11.95 0.05
N LEU A 122 -15.76 -11.78 -0.16
CA LEU A 122 -15.09 -12.18 -1.41
C LEU A 122 -14.57 -13.62 -1.42
N MET A 123 -14.24 -14.18 -0.27
CA MET A 123 -13.67 -15.52 -0.13
C MET A 123 -14.59 -16.49 0.61
N GLY A 124 -15.72 -16.02 1.17
CA GLY A 124 -16.62 -16.86 1.96
C GLY A 124 -16.05 -17.27 3.33
N ALA A 125 -14.91 -16.71 3.73
CA ALA A 125 -14.21 -17.04 4.97
C ALA A 125 -14.98 -16.48 6.17
N ARG A 126 -15.77 -17.31 6.85
CA ARG A 126 -16.55 -16.89 8.02
C ARG A 126 -15.63 -16.62 9.21
N PRO A 127 -15.60 -15.39 9.76
CA PRO A 127 -14.75 -15.07 10.89
C PRO A 127 -15.26 -15.76 12.16
N ALA A 128 -14.33 -16.22 13.00
CA ALA A 128 -14.70 -16.72 14.32
C ALA A 128 -15.25 -15.58 15.19
N LYS A 129 -16.25 -15.86 16.03
CA LYS A 129 -16.85 -14.86 16.93
C LYS A 129 -15.81 -14.15 17.81
N ARG A 130 -14.77 -14.86 18.25
CA ARG A 130 -13.67 -14.29 19.02
C ARG A 130 -12.93 -13.18 18.29
N VAL A 131 -12.73 -13.33 16.97
CA VAL A 131 -12.09 -12.31 16.12
C VAL A 131 -12.98 -11.06 16.03
N LEU A 132 -14.30 -11.22 15.85
CA LEU A 132 -15.23 -10.09 15.82
C LEU A 132 -15.22 -9.31 17.15
N PHE A 133 -15.25 -10.02 18.28
CA PHE A 133 -15.17 -9.38 19.60
C PHE A 133 -13.85 -8.64 19.83
N SER A 134 -12.72 -9.16 19.33
CA SER A 134 -11.41 -8.49 19.47
C SER A 134 -11.29 -7.22 18.64
N LEU A 135 -12.12 -7.03 17.60
CA LEU A 135 -12.15 -5.82 16.79
C LEU A 135 -13.02 -4.69 17.38
N MET A 136 -13.94 -5.01 18.30
CA MET A 136 -14.84 -4.02 18.90
C MET A 136 -14.07 -2.88 19.63
N PRO A 137 -13.05 -3.15 20.45
CA PRO A 137 -12.27 -2.09 21.10
C PRO A 137 -11.58 -1.15 20.09
N VAL A 138 -11.12 -1.69 18.95
CA VAL A 138 -10.49 -0.88 17.89
C VAL A 138 -11.50 0.08 17.29
N VAL A 139 -12.69 -0.41 16.94
CA VAL A 139 -13.77 0.44 16.40
C VAL A 139 -14.16 1.52 17.40
N ALA A 140 -14.36 1.14 18.68
CA ALA A 140 -14.70 2.08 19.74
C ALA A 140 -13.60 3.15 19.91
N GLY A 141 -12.32 2.75 19.92
CA GLY A 141 -11.19 3.68 19.99
C GLY A 141 -11.16 4.68 18.84
N VAL A 142 -11.44 4.24 17.60
CA VAL A 142 -11.51 5.13 16.43
C VAL A 142 -12.68 6.12 16.55
N VAL A 143 -13.84 5.68 17.04
CA VAL A 143 -15.00 6.56 17.25
C VAL A 143 -14.67 7.64 18.28
N VAL A 144 -14.11 7.27 19.44
CA VAL A 144 -13.70 8.21 20.49
C VAL A 144 -12.64 9.18 19.99
N ALA A 145 -11.60 8.69 19.34
CA ALA A 145 -10.53 9.52 18.79
C ALA A 145 -11.06 10.50 17.75
N SER A 146 -11.95 10.07 16.85
CA SER A 146 -12.54 10.93 15.84
C SER A 146 -13.47 12.01 16.45
N ALA A 147 -14.18 11.65 17.53
CA ALA A 147 -15.08 12.60 18.21
C ALA A 147 -14.34 13.66 19.04
N THR A 148 -13.09 13.39 19.47
CA THR A 148 -12.31 14.26 20.34
C THR A 148 -11.19 15.01 19.61
N ASP A 149 -10.87 14.68 18.37
CA ASP A 149 -9.78 15.31 17.61
C ASP A 149 -10.23 16.67 17.05
N ILE A 150 -9.49 17.71 17.39
CA ILE A 150 -9.76 19.09 16.96
C ILE A 150 -9.58 19.25 15.44
N SER A 151 -8.74 18.43 14.81
CA SER A 151 -8.51 18.45 13.36
C SER A 151 -9.56 17.67 12.56
N PHE A 152 -10.60 17.11 13.22
CA PHE A 152 -11.59 16.28 12.58
C PHE A 152 -12.28 17.00 11.41
N ASN A 153 -12.28 16.35 10.26
CA ASN A 153 -12.97 16.79 9.06
C ASN A 153 -13.59 15.57 8.36
N TRP A 154 -14.87 15.67 8.02
CA TRP A 154 -15.59 14.59 7.32
C TRP A 154 -14.94 14.19 6.00
N ALA A 155 -14.37 15.13 5.24
CA ALA A 155 -13.69 14.81 3.99
C ALA A 155 -12.44 13.95 4.24
N GLY A 156 -11.60 14.32 5.22
CA GLY A 156 -10.43 13.56 5.62
C GLY A 156 -10.76 12.20 6.23
N PHE A 157 -11.81 12.13 7.07
CA PHE A 157 -12.31 10.89 7.64
C PHE A 157 -12.79 9.92 6.56
N ASN A 158 -13.66 10.37 5.66
CA ASN A 158 -14.19 9.54 4.58
C ASN A 158 -13.08 9.10 3.62
N ALA A 159 -12.10 9.95 3.34
CA ALA A 159 -10.94 9.60 2.53
C ALA A 159 -10.10 8.49 3.19
N ALA A 160 -9.85 8.56 4.52
CA ALA A 160 -9.15 7.50 5.25
C ALA A 160 -9.95 6.18 5.24
N MET A 161 -11.26 6.23 5.47
CA MET A 161 -12.15 5.06 5.42
C MET A 161 -12.16 4.41 4.03
N LEU A 162 -12.28 5.21 2.98
CA LEU A 162 -12.23 4.72 1.60
C LEU A 162 -10.88 4.08 1.28
N SER A 163 -9.78 4.66 1.80
CA SER A 163 -8.45 4.06 1.63
C SER A 163 -8.35 2.68 2.29
N ASN A 164 -8.95 2.50 3.46
CA ASN A 164 -9.01 1.19 4.14
C ASN A 164 -9.75 0.17 3.28
N VAL A 165 -10.95 0.51 2.78
CA VAL A 165 -11.72 -0.36 1.89
C VAL A 165 -10.90 -0.72 0.64
N ALA A 166 -10.32 0.27 -0.03
CA ALA A 166 -9.56 0.06 -1.25
C ALA A 166 -8.34 -0.85 -1.03
N PHE A 167 -7.54 -0.57 0.01
CA PHE A 167 -6.35 -1.37 0.29
C PHE A 167 -6.68 -2.78 0.76
N GLN A 168 -7.70 -2.96 1.59
CA GLN A 168 -8.05 -4.30 2.06
C GLN A 168 -8.72 -5.13 0.96
N THR A 169 -9.54 -4.52 0.10
CA THR A 169 -10.05 -5.19 -1.11
C THR A 169 -8.91 -5.62 -2.02
N ARG A 170 -7.95 -4.73 -2.29
CA ARG A 170 -6.74 -5.05 -3.06
C ARG A 170 -5.97 -6.21 -2.44
N ASN A 171 -5.74 -6.18 -1.11
CA ASN A 171 -4.98 -7.21 -0.41
C ASN A 171 -5.66 -8.58 -0.50
N VAL A 172 -6.98 -8.64 -0.32
CA VAL A 172 -7.77 -9.88 -0.43
C VAL A 172 -7.77 -10.40 -1.87
N LEU A 173 -7.94 -9.53 -2.87
CA LEU A 173 -7.89 -9.92 -4.29
C LEU A 173 -6.49 -10.37 -4.70
N SER A 174 -5.42 -9.71 -4.23
CA SER A 174 -4.03 -10.14 -4.47
C SER A 174 -3.78 -11.54 -3.92
N LYS A 175 -4.24 -11.84 -2.71
CA LYS A 175 -4.18 -13.20 -2.15
C LYS A 175 -4.90 -14.21 -3.01
N LYS A 176 -6.14 -13.90 -3.43
CA LYS A 176 -6.92 -14.76 -4.32
C LYS A 176 -6.19 -15.02 -5.65
N ALA A 177 -5.54 -14.00 -6.21
CA ALA A 177 -4.73 -14.12 -7.42
C ALA A 177 -3.51 -15.04 -7.22
N MET A 178 -2.82 -14.92 -6.09
CA MET A 178 -1.66 -15.78 -5.75
C MET A 178 -2.07 -17.23 -5.55
N PHE A 179 -3.19 -17.50 -4.87
CA PHE A 179 -3.72 -18.86 -4.75
C PHE A 179 -4.03 -19.46 -6.10
N ARG A 180 -4.68 -18.68 -6.99
CA ARG A 180 -4.97 -19.13 -8.35
C ARG A 180 -3.69 -19.41 -9.14
N ALA A 181 -2.67 -18.56 -9.02
CA ALA A 181 -1.37 -18.75 -9.65
C ALA A 181 -0.65 -20.00 -9.16
N SER A 182 -0.70 -20.27 -7.85
CA SER A 182 -0.13 -21.50 -7.28
C SER A 182 -0.84 -22.75 -7.79
N TYR A 183 -2.17 -22.71 -7.91
CA TYR A 183 -2.96 -23.84 -8.42
C TYR A 183 -2.69 -24.09 -9.90
N ASP A 184 -2.66 -23.04 -10.73
CA ASP A 184 -2.35 -23.10 -12.17
C ASP A 184 -0.95 -23.73 -12.41
N SER A 185 0.02 -23.39 -11.55
CA SER A 185 1.38 -23.95 -11.61
C SER A 185 1.42 -25.45 -11.29
N LEU A 186 0.53 -25.95 -10.43
CA LEU A 186 0.42 -27.37 -10.10
C LEU A 186 -0.19 -28.18 -11.26
N GLU A 187 -1.07 -27.57 -12.06
CA GLU A 187 -1.67 -28.16 -13.24
C GLU A 187 -0.78 -28.05 -14.50
N GLY A 188 0.46 -27.57 -14.37
CA GLY A 188 1.41 -27.42 -15.48
C GLY A 188 1.23 -26.13 -16.30
N GLY A 189 0.40 -25.21 -15.85
CA GLY A 189 0.27 -23.86 -16.42
C GLY A 189 1.49 -22.99 -16.12
N ASN A 190 2.05 -22.35 -17.12
CA ASN A 190 3.22 -21.46 -16.97
C ASN A 190 2.86 -19.96 -16.95
N ASP A 191 1.63 -19.60 -17.28
CA ASP A 191 1.21 -18.22 -17.47
C ASP A 191 1.26 -17.39 -16.19
N LEU A 192 0.90 -18.00 -15.06
CA LEU A 192 0.86 -17.35 -13.77
C LEU A 192 2.05 -17.72 -12.86
N ALA A 193 2.95 -18.60 -13.30
CA ALA A 193 4.01 -19.19 -12.49
C ALA A 193 4.99 -18.20 -11.85
N ARG A 194 5.05 -16.95 -12.36
CA ARG A 194 5.91 -15.87 -11.84
C ARG A 194 5.13 -14.76 -11.13
N LEU A 195 3.87 -15.00 -10.82
CA LEU A 195 3.01 -14.03 -10.16
C LEU A 195 3.19 -14.12 -8.63
N ASP A 196 4.38 -13.78 -8.16
CA ASP A 196 4.68 -13.63 -6.73
C ASP A 196 4.24 -12.23 -6.23
N GLU A 197 4.25 -12.04 -4.92
CA GLU A 197 3.82 -10.77 -4.30
C GLU A 197 4.58 -9.56 -4.83
N VAL A 198 5.89 -9.68 -5.03
CA VAL A 198 6.74 -8.59 -5.51
C VAL A 198 6.34 -8.22 -6.94
N ASN A 199 6.08 -9.21 -7.79
CA ASN A 199 5.67 -8.98 -9.17
C ASN A 199 4.25 -8.41 -9.25
N ILE A 200 3.31 -8.90 -8.43
CA ILE A 200 1.96 -8.31 -8.34
C ILE A 200 2.05 -6.85 -7.89
N PHE A 201 2.82 -6.56 -6.82
CA PHE A 201 3.00 -5.20 -6.34
C PHE A 201 3.64 -4.28 -7.39
N SER A 202 4.66 -4.77 -8.10
CA SER A 202 5.35 -4.05 -9.17
C SER A 202 4.40 -3.72 -10.32
N LEU A 203 3.67 -4.71 -10.83
CA LEU A 203 2.74 -4.53 -11.94
C LEU A 203 1.58 -3.60 -11.58
N MET A 204 0.99 -3.73 -10.38
CA MET A 204 -0.10 -2.85 -9.97
C MET A 204 0.38 -1.42 -9.71
N SER A 205 1.62 -1.20 -9.25
CA SER A 205 2.19 0.14 -9.08
C SER A 205 2.41 0.83 -10.43
N ILE A 206 2.93 0.10 -11.42
CA ILE A 206 3.08 0.58 -12.80
C ILE A 206 1.71 0.87 -13.41
N GLY A 207 0.76 -0.06 -13.28
CA GLY A 207 -0.60 0.12 -13.77
C GLY A 207 -1.30 1.33 -13.13
N ALA A 208 -1.16 1.51 -11.82
CA ALA A 208 -1.69 2.67 -11.11
C ALA A 208 -1.05 3.99 -11.56
N CYS A 209 0.27 4.00 -11.83
CA CYS A 209 0.98 5.16 -12.36
C CYS A 209 0.46 5.55 -13.74
N VAL A 210 0.28 4.58 -14.64
CA VAL A 210 -0.27 4.79 -15.99
C VAL A 210 -1.70 5.33 -15.91
N LEU A 211 -2.56 4.72 -15.07
CA LEU A 211 -3.95 5.15 -14.90
C LEU A 211 -4.07 6.56 -14.29
N MET A 212 -3.11 6.95 -13.46
CA MET A 212 -3.12 8.26 -12.83
C MET A 212 -2.61 9.38 -13.73
N THR A 213 -1.78 9.07 -14.73
CA THR A 213 -1.19 10.07 -15.64
C THR A 213 -2.25 10.97 -16.32
N PRO A 214 -3.36 10.48 -16.89
CA PRO A 214 -4.39 11.35 -17.43
C PRO A 214 -5.10 12.19 -16.36
N MET A 215 -5.27 11.67 -15.13
CA MET A 215 -5.88 12.42 -14.04
C MET A 215 -5.00 13.59 -13.58
N LEU A 216 -3.68 13.47 -13.71
CA LEU A 216 -2.73 14.54 -13.39
C LEU A 216 -3.00 15.80 -14.22
N LEU A 217 -3.44 15.66 -15.47
CA LEU A 217 -3.73 16.79 -16.35
C LEU A 217 -4.84 17.69 -15.80
N THR A 218 -5.73 17.18 -14.95
CA THR A 218 -6.80 17.97 -14.32
C THR A 218 -6.29 18.88 -13.21
N GLU A 219 -5.25 18.48 -12.49
CA GLU A 219 -4.65 19.24 -11.39
C GLU A 219 -3.47 20.13 -11.84
N LEU A 220 -2.89 19.82 -13.01
CA LEU A 220 -1.71 20.49 -13.54
C LEU A 220 -1.89 22.02 -13.70
N PRO A 221 -3.01 22.55 -14.24
CA PRO A 221 -3.19 24.00 -14.39
C PRO A 221 -3.22 24.72 -13.04
N SER A 222 -3.91 24.17 -12.02
CA SER A 222 -3.98 24.75 -10.70
C SER A 222 -2.64 24.68 -9.97
N ALA A 223 -1.92 23.59 -10.12
CA ALA A 223 -0.59 23.40 -9.58
C ALA A 223 0.43 24.39 -10.19
N LEU A 224 0.38 24.60 -11.51
CA LEU A 224 1.21 25.59 -12.22
C LEU A 224 0.89 27.03 -11.78
N ALA A 225 -0.40 27.37 -11.61
CA ALA A 225 -0.82 28.69 -11.18
C ALA A 225 -0.40 29.01 -9.73
N HIS A 226 -0.37 28.01 -8.84
CA HIS A 226 -0.02 28.18 -7.43
C HIS A 226 1.46 28.47 -7.21
N SER A 227 2.34 28.03 -8.07
CA SER A 227 3.80 28.02 -7.87
C SER A 227 4.56 29.14 -8.59
N GLY A 228 3.89 30.05 -9.31
CA GLY A 228 4.58 31.12 -10.03
C GLY A 228 5.59 30.64 -11.10
N GLY A 229 5.46 29.41 -11.56
CA GLY A 229 6.32 28.76 -12.57
C GLY A 229 7.03 27.52 -12.09
N ILE A 230 7.51 26.72 -13.04
CA ILE A 230 8.14 25.39 -12.81
C ILE A 230 9.34 25.45 -11.85
N GLN A 231 10.04 26.57 -11.74
CA GLN A 231 11.21 26.72 -10.85
C GLN A 231 10.86 26.95 -9.37
N ALA A 232 9.63 27.42 -9.07
CA ALA A 232 9.14 27.54 -7.69
C ALA A 232 8.49 26.24 -7.18
N TRP A 233 8.42 25.24 -8.01
CA TRP A 233 7.62 24.04 -7.85
C TRP A 233 8.01 23.15 -6.69
N MET A 234 9.26 23.17 -6.31
CA MET A 234 9.69 22.52 -5.08
C MET A 234 11.08 23.01 -4.68
N PRO A 235 11.24 23.54 -3.49
CA PRO A 235 12.57 23.62 -2.88
C PRO A 235 13.22 22.23 -2.96
N GLU A 236 14.51 22.14 -3.24
CA GLU A 236 15.25 20.87 -3.35
C GLU A 236 14.95 19.92 -2.17
N ALA A 237 14.74 20.48 -0.98
CA ALA A 237 14.36 19.74 0.22
C ALA A 237 13.01 18.99 0.10
N VAL A 238 12.04 19.48 -0.68
CA VAL A 238 10.73 18.84 -0.86
C VAL A 238 10.84 17.68 -1.85
N TRP A 239 11.58 17.87 -2.96
CA TRP A 239 11.89 16.77 -3.88
C TRP A 239 12.66 15.64 -3.21
N MET A 240 13.69 15.97 -2.45
CA MET A 240 14.47 15.00 -1.68
C MET A 240 13.60 14.23 -0.70
N LYS A 241 12.71 14.91 0.02
CA LYS A 241 11.77 14.29 0.98
C LYS A 241 10.77 13.39 0.27
N THR A 242 10.22 13.81 -0.87
CA THR A 242 9.25 13.02 -1.64
C THR A 242 9.90 11.78 -2.25
N LEU A 243 11.10 11.93 -2.81
CA LEU A 243 11.88 10.80 -3.33
C LEU A 243 12.29 9.84 -2.20
N ALA A 244 12.82 10.34 -1.09
CA ALA A 244 13.18 9.52 0.05
C ALA A 244 11.98 8.76 0.62
N ALA A 245 10.82 9.42 0.73
CA ALA A 245 9.57 8.81 1.14
C ALA A 245 9.12 7.71 0.16
N GLY A 246 9.21 7.96 -1.14
CA GLY A 246 8.88 6.99 -2.20
C GLY A 246 9.80 5.76 -2.14
N VAL A 247 11.12 5.96 -2.04
CA VAL A 247 12.12 4.89 -1.91
C VAL A 247 11.90 4.07 -0.65
N CYS A 248 11.75 4.71 0.50
CA CYS A 248 11.48 4.03 1.78
C CYS A 248 10.23 3.15 1.69
N ARG A 249 9.16 3.64 1.07
CA ARG A 249 7.92 2.89 0.92
C ARG A 249 8.09 1.66 0.03
N CYS A 250 8.79 1.78 -1.09
CA CYS A 250 8.91 0.69 -2.07
C CYS A 250 9.86 -0.42 -1.64
N VAL A 251 11.07 -0.06 -1.21
CA VAL A 251 12.08 -1.05 -0.83
C VAL A 251 11.61 -1.91 0.34
N LEU A 252 10.88 -1.31 1.27
CA LEU A 252 10.47 -1.98 2.50
C LEU A 252 9.14 -2.73 2.36
N THR A 253 8.19 -2.22 1.58
CA THR A 253 6.93 -2.94 1.32
C THR A 253 7.17 -4.21 0.53
N SER A 254 8.08 -4.18 -0.47
CA SER A 254 8.43 -5.35 -1.28
C SER A 254 9.16 -6.43 -0.49
N SER A 255 10.07 -6.04 0.43
CA SER A 255 10.93 -7.00 1.12
C SER A 255 10.24 -7.69 2.30
N LEU A 256 9.39 -6.98 3.01
CA LEU A 256 8.76 -7.45 4.24
C LEU A 256 7.46 -8.18 3.98
N HIS A 257 6.65 -7.69 3.06
CA HIS A 257 5.39 -8.34 2.71
C HIS A 257 5.63 -9.76 2.18
N ALA A 258 6.67 -9.94 1.36
CA ALA A 258 7.07 -11.25 0.82
C ALA A 258 7.48 -12.25 1.92
N ARG A 259 8.14 -11.80 3.00
CA ARG A 259 8.58 -12.71 4.07
C ARG A 259 7.51 -12.96 5.14
N PHE A 260 6.69 -11.97 5.49
CA PHE A 260 5.64 -12.13 6.50
C PHE A 260 4.50 -13.02 6.02
N GLN A 261 4.08 -12.89 4.77
CA GLN A 261 3.02 -13.75 4.23
C GLN A 261 3.50 -15.18 4.00
N CYS A 262 4.73 -15.40 3.57
CA CYS A 262 5.28 -16.75 3.40
C CYS A 262 5.32 -17.53 4.73
N ASN A 263 5.68 -16.89 5.84
CA ASN A 263 5.65 -17.53 7.17
C ASN A 263 4.23 -17.74 7.73
N TYR A 264 3.30 -16.84 7.42
CA TYR A 264 1.90 -16.99 7.83
C TYR A 264 1.20 -18.15 7.08
N TYR A 265 1.52 -18.37 5.81
CA TYR A 265 1.01 -19.50 5.03
C TYR A 265 1.54 -20.84 5.54
N HIS A 266 2.84 -20.95 5.89
CA HIS A 266 3.38 -22.17 6.48
C HIS A 266 2.76 -22.52 7.83
N ALA A 267 2.33 -21.54 8.61
CA ALA A 267 1.70 -21.77 9.90
C ALA A 267 0.22 -22.19 9.79
N HIS A 268 -0.50 -21.78 8.72
CA HIS A 268 -1.92 -22.07 8.57
C HIS A 268 -2.27 -23.19 7.59
N THR A 269 -1.30 -23.74 6.85
CA THR A 269 -1.51 -24.91 5.98
C THR A 269 -1.52 -26.23 6.79
N TYR A 270 -1.19 -26.17 8.07
CA TYR A 270 -1.17 -27.31 9.01
C TYR A 270 -2.23 -27.24 10.13
N LEU A 271 -3.21 -26.34 10.02
CA LEU A 271 -4.42 -26.28 10.84
C LEU A 271 -5.66 -26.40 9.97
#